data_692d743e4f354c67128b38226ca97bef
#
_entry.id   692d743e4f354c67128b38226ca97bef
#
_cell.length_a   1.000
_cell.length_b   1.000
_cell.length_c   1.000
_cell.angle_alpha   90.00
_cell.angle_beta   90.00
_cell.angle_gamma   90.00
#
_symmetry.space_group_name_H-M   'P 1'
#
loop_
_entity.id
_entity.type
_entity.pdbx_description
1 polymer ?
#
loop_
_entity_poly.entity_id
_entity_poly.type
_entity_poly.pdbx_seq_one_letter_code
_entity_poly.pdbx_strand_id
1 'polypeptide(L)'
;DNPIVLELGCGKGEYTVELARLYPEMNFIGVDIKGARMWTGATLALEEKLANVAFLRTNIEMIDRFFSADEVQEIWLTFSDPQMKNPRKRLTSTYFMERYRRFLVDGGVIHLKTDSNFLFTYTTYMVDVNKLPLLFRTTDLYHHDGLDEETKRILSIQTYYETMWIERGLNIKYQKFRLPHA
;
A
#
# COMPACT_ATOMS: atom_id res chain seq x y z
N ASP A 1 2.05 -3.47 22.42
CA ASP A 1 1.38 -3.81 21.16
C ASP A 1 1.86 -2.84 20.08
N ASN A 2 2.56 -3.37 19.08
CA ASN A 2 3.09 -2.54 18.00
C ASN A 2 2.01 -2.20 16.97
N PRO A 3 2.04 -1.00 16.35
CA PRO A 3 1.15 -0.64 15.26
C PRO A 3 1.24 -1.63 14.10
N ILE A 4 0.10 -1.93 13.46
CA ILE A 4 0.03 -2.81 12.29
C ILE A 4 -0.12 -1.98 11.02
N VAL A 5 0.71 -2.28 10.03
CA VAL A 5 0.67 -1.69 8.69
C VAL A 5 0.46 -2.82 7.67
N LEU A 6 -0.48 -2.64 6.76
CA LEU A 6 -0.76 -3.62 5.71
C LEU A 6 -0.21 -3.16 4.36
N GLU A 7 0.31 -4.11 3.58
CA GLU A 7 0.45 -3.94 2.13
C GLU A 7 -0.54 -4.89 1.45
N LEU A 8 -1.54 -4.34 0.78
CA LEU A 8 -2.57 -5.12 0.08
C LEU A 8 -2.19 -5.32 -1.38
N GLY A 9 -2.11 -6.58 -1.80
CA GLY A 9 -1.58 -6.94 -3.11
C GLY A 9 -0.05 -6.93 -3.12
N CYS A 10 0.58 -7.53 -2.12
CA CYS A 10 2.03 -7.42 -1.88
C CYS A 10 2.91 -8.16 -2.89
N GLY A 11 2.32 -9.02 -3.74
CA GLY A 11 3.08 -9.82 -4.70
C GLY A 11 4.18 -10.64 -4.05
N LYS A 12 5.44 -10.37 -4.40
CA LYS A 12 6.61 -11.04 -3.82
C LYS A 12 6.92 -10.63 -2.38
N GLY A 13 6.27 -9.58 -1.86
CA GLY A 13 6.48 -9.08 -0.50
C GLY A 13 7.72 -8.23 -0.30
N GLU A 14 8.37 -7.78 -1.37
CA GLU A 14 9.59 -6.96 -1.31
C GLU A 14 9.38 -5.66 -0.53
N TYR A 15 8.31 -4.94 -0.82
CA TYR A 15 8.01 -3.67 -0.15
C TYR A 15 7.71 -3.87 1.34
N THR A 16 6.92 -4.91 1.67
CA THR A 16 6.60 -5.27 3.05
C THR A 16 7.86 -5.56 3.86
N VAL A 17 8.79 -6.34 3.32
CA VAL A 17 10.05 -6.69 3.99
C VAL A 17 10.94 -5.46 4.20
N GLU A 18 11.07 -4.60 3.18
CA GLU A 18 11.87 -3.37 3.29
C GLU A 18 11.31 -2.40 4.35
N LEU A 19 9.99 -2.24 4.41
CA LEU A 19 9.35 -1.44 5.45
C LEU A 19 9.63 -2.02 6.84
N ALA A 20 9.57 -3.34 6.98
CA ALA A 20 9.87 -4.01 8.26
C ALA A 20 11.30 -3.79 8.72
N ARG A 21 12.27 -3.77 7.80
CA ARG A 21 13.67 -3.43 8.11
C ARG A 21 13.82 -2.00 8.60
N LEU A 22 13.10 -1.05 7.99
CA LEU A 22 13.19 0.38 8.33
C LEU A 22 12.53 0.71 9.66
N TYR A 23 11.47 -0.01 10.03
CA TYR A 23 10.63 0.29 11.19
C TYR A 23 10.46 -0.96 12.08
N PRO A 24 11.48 -1.33 12.86
CA PRO A 24 11.41 -2.53 13.70
C PRO A 24 10.36 -2.42 14.83
N GLU A 25 9.91 -1.21 15.15
CA GLU A 25 8.88 -0.93 16.16
C GLU A 25 7.43 -1.09 15.65
N MET A 26 7.26 -1.36 14.36
CA MET A 26 5.94 -1.57 13.72
C MET A 26 5.84 -2.98 13.17
N ASN A 27 4.64 -3.51 13.08
CA ASN A 27 4.37 -4.81 12.47
C ASN A 27 3.81 -4.63 11.07
N PHE A 28 4.39 -5.35 10.11
CA PHE A 28 4.02 -5.28 8.69
C PHE A 28 3.44 -6.61 8.24
N ILE A 29 2.29 -6.54 7.55
CA ILE A 29 1.62 -7.72 7.00
C ILE A 29 1.39 -7.52 5.51
N GLY A 30 2.04 -8.35 4.71
CA GLY A 30 1.79 -8.42 3.27
C GLY A 30 0.64 -9.36 2.96
N VAL A 31 -0.29 -8.92 2.13
CA VAL A 31 -1.51 -9.65 1.78
C VAL A 31 -1.59 -9.86 0.28
N ASP A 32 -1.79 -11.09 -0.17
CA ASP A 32 -2.04 -11.42 -1.58
C ASP A 32 -2.86 -12.70 -1.68
N ILE A 33 -3.54 -12.89 -2.79
CA ILE A 33 -4.26 -14.13 -3.09
C ILE A 33 -3.31 -15.24 -3.60
N LYS A 34 -2.19 -14.84 -4.21
CA LYS A 34 -1.21 -15.75 -4.81
C LYS A 34 -0.08 -16.07 -3.83
N GLY A 35 -0.29 -17.07 -2.98
CA GLY A 35 0.68 -17.48 -1.95
C GLY A 35 2.07 -17.82 -2.49
N ALA A 36 2.17 -18.41 -3.70
CA ALA A 36 3.45 -18.75 -4.31
C ALA A 36 4.37 -17.54 -4.51
N ARG A 37 3.81 -16.37 -4.78
CA ARG A 37 4.59 -15.12 -4.94
C ARG A 37 5.12 -14.62 -3.61
N MET A 38 4.33 -14.69 -2.54
CA MET A 38 4.71 -14.25 -1.19
C MET A 38 5.81 -15.10 -0.57
N TRP A 39 6.04 -16.31 -1.06
CA TRP A 39 7.10 -17.20 -0.58
C TRP A 39 8.48 -16.50 -0.61
N THR A 40 8.75 -15.69 -1.62
CA THR A 40 10.00 -14.92 -1.74
C THR A 40 10.21 -14.00 -0.53
N GLY A 41 9.21 -13.18 -0.21
CA GLY A 41 9.28 -12.26 0.93
C GLY A 41 9.31 -13.01 2.27
N ALA A 42 8.52 -14.05 2.42
CA ALA A 42 8.49 -14.86 3.63
C ALA A 42 9.83 -15.56 3.89
N THR A 43 10.47 -16.10 2.85
CA THR A 43 11.79 -16.74 2.95
C THR A 43 12.84 -15.72 3.37
N LEU A 44 12.86 -14.56 2.72
CA LEU A 44 13.80 -13.49 3.03
C LEU A 44 13.64 -12.99 4.48
N ALA A 45 12.41 -12.84 4.94
CA ALA A 45 12.14 -12.45 6.32
C ALA A 45 12.65 -13.47 7.34
N LEU A 46 12.52 -14.77 7.03
CA LEU A 46 13.05 -15.85 7.88
C LEU A 46 14.58 -15.88 7.89
N GLU A 47 15.21 -15.75 6.73
CA GLU A 47 16.67 -15.71 6.60
C GLU A 47 17.29 -14.54 7.35
N GLU A 48 16.66 -13.38 7.32
CA GLU A 48 17.09 -12.17 8.02
C GLU A 48 16.59 -12.09 9.46
N LYS A 49 15.82 -13.07 9.91
CA LYS A 49 15.25 -13.14 11.27
C LYS A 49 14.43 -11.91 11.65
N LEU A 50 13.67 -11.37 10.70
CA LEU A 50 12.76 -10.25 10.95
C LEU A 50 11.55 -10.74 11.75
N ALA A 51 11.36 -10.17 12.95
CA ALA A 51 10.30 -10.56 13.88
C ALA A 51 9.00 -9.77 13.67
N ASN A 52 9.02 -8.71 12.84
CA ASN A 52 7.94 -7.75 12.68
C ASN A 52 7.29 -7.79 11.29
N VAL A 53 7.36 -8.92 10.61
CA VAL A 53 6.74 -9.10 9.30
C VAL A 53 6.04 -10.45 9.23
N ALA A 54 4.85 -10.46 8.61
CA ALA A 54 4.08 -11.65 8.33
C ALA A 54 3.40 -11.54 6.97
N PHE A 55 2.95 -12.68 6.44
CA PHE A 55 2.23 -12.74 5.17
C PHE A 55 0.91 -13.48 5.35
N LEU A 56 -0.15 -12.93 4.76
CA LEU A 56 -1.50 -13.47 4.82
C LEU A 56 -1.99 -13.75 3.39
N ARG A 57 -2.33 -15.00 3.13
CA ARG A 57 -2.95 -15.39 1.86
C ARG A 57 -4.47 -15.31 1.98
N THR A 58 -5.07 -14.34 1.32
CA THR A 58 -6.52 -14.21 1.23
C THR A 58 -6.93 -13.35 0.05
N ASN A 59 -8.19 -13.47 -0.36
CA ASN A 59 -8.81 -12.48 -1.23
C ASN A 59 -8.97 -11.17 -0.43
N ILE A 60 -8.53 -10.05 -1.02
CA ILE A 60 -8.55 -8.74 -0.34
C ILE A 60 -9.99 -8.30 0.00
N GLU A 61 -10.99 -8.74 -0.74
CA GLU A 61 -12.40 -8.48 -0.40
C GLU A 61 -12.79 -9.00 0.99
N MET A 62 -12.03 -9.95 1.53
CA MET A 62 -12.29 -10.57 2.84
C MET A 62 -11.38 -10.03 3.94
N ILE A 63 -10.58 -8.99 3.65
CA ILE A 63 -9.58 -8.49 4.61
C ILE A 63 -10.17 -8.03 5.93
N ASP A 64 -11.37 -7.49 5.91
CA ASP A 64 -12.09 -7.02 7.10
C ASP A 64 -12.48 -8.14 8.08
N ARG A 65 -12.32 -9.40 7.67
CA ARG A 65 -12.58 -10.57 8.55
C ARG A 65 -11.37 -10.97 9.40
N PHE A 66 -10.20 -10.41 9.11
CA PHE A 66 -8.95 -10.79 9.76
C PHE A 66 -8.50 -9.80 10.85
N PHE A 67 -9.11 -8.64 10.90
CA PHE A 67 -8.71 -7.57 11.83
C PHE A 67 -9.92 -7.01 12.58
N SER A 68 -9.66 -6.67 13.84
CA SER A 68 -10.64 -5.99 14.69
C SER A 68 -10.72 -4.49 14.37
N ALA A 69 -11.74 -3.82 14.90
CA ALA A 69 -11.85 -2.36 14.77
C ALA A 69 -10.60 -1.66 15.32
N ASP A 70 -10.12 -0.66 14.60
CA ASP A 70 -8.96 0.16 14.96
C ASP A 70 -7.65 -0.60 15.16
N GLU A 71 -7.53 -1.79 14.56
CA GLU A 71 -6.33 -2.63 14.71
C GLU A 71 -5.20 -2.25 13.74
N VAL A 72 -5.54 -1.65 12.60
CA VAL A 72 -4.57 -1.29 11.53
C VAL A 72 -4.39 0.22 11.46
N GLN A 73 -3.12 0.67 11.35
CA GLN A 73 -2.76 2.10 11.33
C GLN A 73 -2.65 2.67 9.92
N GLU A 74 -2.09 1.89 8.99
CA GLU A 74 -1.83 2.32 7.62
C GLU A 74 -2.03 1.19 6.63
N ILE A 75 -2.36 1.56 5.39
CA ILE A 75 -2.47 0.66 4.25
C ILE A 75 -1.60 1.17 3.11
N TRP A 76 -0.77 0.28 2.54
CA TRP A 76 0.01 0.51 1.34
C TRP A 76 -0.59 -0.24 0.17
N LEU A 77 -0.78 0.47 -0.95
CA LEU A 77 -1.21 -0.07 -2.23
C LEU A 77 -0.11 0.23 -3.24
N THR A 78 0.66 -0.79 -3.61
CA THR A 78 1.82 -0.65 -4.50
C THR A 78 1.59 -1.41 -5.79
N PHE A 79 1.50 -0.69 -6.90
CA PHE A 79 1.31 -1.26 -8.24
C PHE A 79 0.10 -2.18 -8.36
N SER A 80 -1.01 -1.78 -7.73
CA SER A 80 -2.28 -2.50 -7.80
C SER A 80 -2.83 -2.54 -9.22
N ASP A 81 -3.53 -3.63 -9.57
CA ASP A 81 -4.22 -3.74 -10.84
C ASP A 81 -5.27 -2.62 -10.98
N PRO A 82 -5.23 -1.83 -12.07
CA PRO A 82 -6.20 -0.77 -12.31
C PRO A 82 -7.65 -1.24 -12.47
N GLN A 83 -7.89 -2.53 -12.68
CA GLN A 83 -9.23 -3.11 -12.84
C GLN A 83 -10.09 -2.33 -13.83
N MET A 84 -9.61 -2.21 -15.07
CA MET A 84 -10.19 -1.34 -16.11
C MET A 84 -11.68 -1.59 -16.36
N LYS A 85 -12.13 -2.85 -16.25
CA LYS A 85 -13.50 -3.26 -16.56
C LYS A 85 -14.40 -3.36 -15.32
N ASN A 86 -13.84 -3.29 -14.13
CA ASN A 86 -14.61 -3.49 -12.89
C ASN A 86 -14.18 -2.49 -11.80
N PRO A 87 -14.84 -1.30 -11.76
CA PRO A 87 -14.48 -0.25 -10.80
C PRO A 87 -14.53 -0.67 -9.35
N ARG A 88 -15.46 -1.52 -8.96
CA ARG A 88 -15.59 -1.98 -7.56
C ARG A 88 -14.38 -2.78 -7.08
N LYS A 89 -13.68 -3.45 -7.99
CA LYS A 89 -12.49 -4.25 -7.66
C LYS A 89 -11.21 -3.43 -7.51
N ARG A 90 -11.24 -2.14 -7.88
CA ARG A 90 -10.10 -1.25 -7.63
C ARG A 90 -9.88 -1.10 -6.13
N LEU A 91 -8.65 -1.27 -5.66
CA LEU A 91 -8.35 -1.22 -4.22
C LEU A 91 -8.52 0.19 -3.63
N THR A 92 -8.64 1.21 -4.46
CA THR A 92 -8.98 2.59 -4.05
C THR A 92 -10.45 2.95 -4.31
N SER A 93 -11.32 2.00 -4.62
CA SER A 93 -12.74 2.25 -4.79
C SER A 93 -13.43 2.56 -3.45
N THR A 94 -14.57 3.25 -3.51
CA THR A 94 -15.40 3.49 -2.30
C THR A 94 -15.89 2.18 -1.70
N TYR A 95 -16.08 1.15 -2.51
CA TYR A 95 -16.40 -0.21 -2.05
C TYR A 95 -15.32 -0.76 -1.10
N PHE A 96 -14.03 -0.58 -1.44
CA PHE A 96 -12.94 -0.97 -0.56
C PHE A 96 -12.73 0.00 0.59
N MET A 97 -12.94 1.31 0.39
CA MET A 97 -12.86 2.29 1.49
C MET A 97 -13.81 1.89 2.63
N GLU A 98 -15.03 1.46 2.32
CA GLU A 98 -15.98 0.98 3.34
C GLU A 98 -15.48 -0.26 4.10
N ARG A 99 -14.76 -1.16 3.43
CA ARG A 99 -14.13 -2.30 4.08
C ARG A 99 -12.97 -1.89 4.98
N TYR A 100 -12.13 -0.97 4.51
CA TYR A 100 -10.99 -0.49 5.29
C TYR A 100 -11.43 0.23 6.56
N ARG A 101 -12.53 0.99 6.51
CA ARG A 101 -13.09 1.67 7.69
C ARG A 101 -13.44 0.73 8.84
N ARG A 102 -13.67 -0.53 8.56
CA ARG A 102 -14.02 -1.52 9.60
C ARG A 102 -12.86 -1.87 10.51
N PHE A 103 -11.63 -1.73 10.08
CA PHE A 103 -10.44 -2.12 10.84
C PHE A 103 -9.34 -1.06 10.89
N LEU A 104 -9.37 -0.07 10.00
CA LEU A 104 -8.41 1.03 10.01
C LEU A 104 -8.79 2.03 11.11
N VAL A 105 -7.78 2.56 11.81
CA VAL A 105 -7.99 3.63 12.78
C VAL A 105 -8.64 4.84 12.12
N ASP A 106 -9.38 5.65 12.89
CA ASP A 106 -9.97 6.88 12.36
C ASP A 106 -8.88 7.81 11.83
N GLY A 107 -9.03 8.23 10.58
CA GLY A 107 -8.01 9.04 9.91
C GLY A 107 -6.73 8.30 9.56
N GLY A 108 -6.74 6.97 9.56
CA GLY A 108 -5.60 6.16 9.13
C GLY A 108 -5.18 6.48 7.71
N VAL A 109 -3.88 6.32 7.41
CA VAL A 109 -3.28 6.74 6.14
C VAL A 109 -3.34 5.61 5.12
N ILE A 110 -3.77 5.95 3.90
CA ILE A 110 -3.71 5.07 2.74
C ILE A 110 -2.72 5.66 1.74
N HIS A 111 -1.77 4.82 1.30
CA HIS A 111 -0.74 5.16 0.31
C HIS A 111 -1.06 4.46 -1.00
N LEU A 112 -1.01 5.18 -2.11
CA LEU A 112 -1.04 4.62 -3.46
C LEU A 112 0.23 4.99 -4.21
N LYS A 113 0.98 3.99 -4.63
CA LYS A 113 2.16 4.11 -5.48
C LYS A 113 1.89 3.32 -6.75
N THR A 114 1.91 3.96 -7.92
CA THR A 114 1.47 3.32 -9.17
C THR A 114 2.14 3.92 -10.40
N ASP A 115 2.33 3.10 -11.43
CA ASP A 115 2.70 3.52 -12.78
C ASP A 115 1.47 3.92 -13.62
N SER A 116 0.27 3.51 -13.20
CA SER A 116 -0.97 3.69 -13.96
C SER A 116 -1.54 5.11 -13.83
N ASN A 117 -1.52 5.86 -14.93
CA ASN A 117 -2.22 7.14 -15.02
C ASN A 117 -3.71 7.00 -14.71
N PHE A 118 -4.31 5.92 -15.21
CA PHE A 118 -5.73 5.65 -15.02
C PHE A 118 -6.09 5.46 -13.55
N LEU A 119 -5.37 4.59 -12.84
CA LEU A 119 -5.63 4.33 -11.42
C LEU A 119 -5.33 5.56 -10.55
N PHE A 120 -4.26 6.28 -10.86
CA PHE A 120 -3.92 7.52 -10.17
C PHE A 120 -5.01 8.59 -10.34
N THR A 121 -5.48 8.82 -11.56
CA THR A 121 -6.54 9.79 -11.86
C THR A 121 -7.87 9.39 -11.20
N TYR A 122 -8.24 8.12 -11.27
CA TYR A 122 -9.41 7.59 -10.59
C TYR A 122 -9.34 7.85 -9.08
N THR A 123 -8.21 7.54 -8.46
CA THR A 123 -8.02 7.72 -7.01
C THR A 123 -8.05 9.20 -6.64
N THR A 124 -7.42 10.07 -7.43
CA THR A 124 -7.49 11.52 -7.26
C THR A 124 -8.94 12.00 -7.21
N TYR A 125 -9.75 11.57 -8.18
CA TYR A 125 -11.17 11.91 -8.24
C TYR A 125 -11.94 11.37 -7.02
N MET A 126 -11.70 10.12 -6.64
CA MET A 126 -12.32 9.50 -5.46
C MET A 126 -12.02 10.28 -4.17
N VAL A 127 -10.76 10.66 -3.96
CA VAL A 127 -10.33 11.44 -2.81
C VAL A 127 -11.02 12.82 -2.79
N ASP A 128 -11.03 13.50 -3.92
CA ASP A 128 -11.54 14.88 -4.03
C ASP A 128 -13.08 14.91 -3.88
N VAL A 129 -13.79 14.02 -4.55
CA VAL A 129 -15.27 13.95 -4.48
C VAL A 129 -15.75 13.59 -3.07
N ASN A 130 -15.07 12.67 -2.41
CA ASN A 130 -15.40 12.26 -1.04
C ASN A 130 -14.79 13.17 0.03
N LYS A 131 -14.10 14.23 -0.36
CA LYS A 131 -13.47 15.21 0.53
C LYS A 131 -12.56 14.57 1.58
N LEU A 132 -11.84 13.52 1.18
CA LEU A 132 -10.87 12.88 2.06
C LEU A 132 -9.66 13.77 2.25
N PRO A 133 -9.10 13.89 3.47
CA PRO A 133 -7.92 14.71 3.71
C PRO A 133 -6.71 14.23 2.90
N LEU A 134 -6.29 15.02 1.92
CA LEU A 134 -5.10 14.74 1.12
C LEU A 134 -3.85 15.20 1.88
N LEU A 135 -2.88 14.30 2.05
CA LEU A 135 -1.61 14.61 2.71
C LEU A 135 -0.51 14.97 1.71
N PHE A 136 -0.47 14.26 0.58
CA PHE A 136 0.53 14.48 -0.46
C PHE A 136 0.09 13.88 -1.78
N ARG A 137 0.51 14.48 -2.91
CA ARG A 137 0.23 13.96 -4.25
C ARG A 137 1.32 14.42 -5.22
N THR A 138 1.85 13.48 -6.03
CA THR A 138 2.76 13.80 -7.13
C THR A 138 2.55 12.85 -8.31
N THR A 139 2.71 13.38 -9.52
CA THR A 139 2.67 12.58 -10.76
C THR A 139 4.05 12.08 -11.16
N ASP A 140 5.10 12.53 -10.47
CA ASP A 140 6.49 12.18 -10.78
C ASP A 140 7.29 12.11 -9.47
N LEU A 141 7.25 10.94 -8.83
CA LEU A 141 7.78 10.74 -7.50
C LEU A 141 9.29 11.00 -7.41
N TYR A 142 10.05 10.48 -8.39
CA TYR A 142 11.52 10.52 -8.33
C TYR A 142 12.14 11.86 -8.74
N HIS A 143 11.35 12.73 -9.36
CA HIS A 143 11.78 14.08 -9.76
C HIS A 143 11.08 15.17 -8.94
N HIS A 144 10.39 14.79 -7.86
CA HIS A 144 9.70 15.74 -7.00
C HIS A 144 10.67 16.33 -5.96
N ASP A 145 10.78 17.67 -5.96
CA ASP A 145 11.56 18.39 -4.96
C ASP A 145 10.72 18.65 -3.70
N GLY A 146 11.38 18.74 -2.55
CA GLY A 146 10.74 19.13 -1.29
C GLY A 146 10.21 17.97 -0.42
N LEU A 147 10.57 16.72 -0.74
CA LEU A 147 10.35 15.60 0.17
C LEU A 147 11.38 15.61 1.29
N ASP A 148 10.95 15.32 2.52
CA ASP A 148 11.89 15.08 3.62
C ASP A 148 12.67 13.77 3.42
N GLU A 149 13.79 13.61 4.12
CA GLU A 149 14.67 12.46 3.94
C GLU A 149 14.02 11.12 4.32
N GLU A 150 13.15 11.12 5.33
CA GLU A 150 12.42 9.91 5.75
C GLU A 150 11.44 9.49 4.65
N THR A 151 10.66 10.41 4.13
CA THR A 151 9.71 10.14 3.03
C THR A 151 10.44 9.68 1.77
N LYS A 152 11.57 10.32 1.42
CA LYS A 152 12.41 9.86 0.31
C LYS A 152 12.88 8.43 0.50
N ARG A 153 13.32 8.09 1.71
CA ARG A 153 13.81 6.74 2.03
C ARG A 153 12.72 5.68 1.86
N ILE A 154 11.52 5.94 2.38
CA ILE A 154 10.36 5.04 2.23
C ILE A 154 9.97 4.90 0.77
N LEU A 155 9.90 6.00 0.03
CA LEU A 155 9.44 6.01 -1.36
C LEU A 155 10.51 5.54 -2.34
N SER A 156 11.77 5.45 -1.92
CA SER A 156 12.86 4.88 -2.73
C SER A 156 12.91 3.35 -2.70
N ILE A 157 12.11 2.70 -1.86
CA ILE A 157 11.96 1.24 -1.90
C ILE A 157 11.42 0.85 -3.27
N GLN A 158 12.22 0.11 -4.03
CA GLN A 158 11.85 -0.31 -5.38
C GLN A 158 11.59 -1.80 -5.43
N THR A 159 10.38 -2.15 -5.87
CA THR A 159 10.05 -3.54 -6.22
C THR A 159 10.66 -3.88 -7.59
N TYR A 160 10.70 -5.15 -7.91
CA TYR A 160 11.10 -5.62 -9.25
C TYR A 160 10.31 -4.94 -10.37
N TYR A 161 8.98 -4.81 -10.20
CA TYR A 161 8.12 -4.15 -11.18
C TYR A 161 8.42 -2.66 -11.33
N GLU A 162 8.69 -1.99 -10.23
CA GLU A 162 9.01 -0.56 -10.23
C GLU A 162 10.31 -0.26 -10.97
N THR A 163 11.36 -1.04 -10.71
CA THR A 163 12.63 -0.95 -11.43
C THR A 163 12.40 -1.09 -12.93
N MET A 164 11.61 -2.08 -13.33
CA MET A 164 11.28 -2.31 -14.74
C MET A 164 10.54 -1.11 -15.38
N TRP A 165 9.60 -0.48 -14.67
CA TRP A 165 8.86 0.68 -15.18
C TRP A 165 9.76 1.91 -15.30
N ILE A 166 10.63 2.15 -14.33
CA ILE A 166 11.61 3.25 -14.37
C ILE A 166 12.56 3.08 -15.55
N GLU A 167 13.08 1.89 -15.79
CA GLU A 167 13.95 1.59 -16.94
C GLU A 167 13.25 1.83 -18.28
N ARG A 168 11.93 1.69 -18.33
CA ARG A 168 11.11 1.99 -19.52
C ARG A 168 10.73 3.47 -19.64
N GLY A 169 11.20 4.34 -18.73
CA GLY A 169 10.94 5.76 -18.75
C GLY A 169 9.54 6.17 -18.28
N LEU A 170 8.85 5.31 -17.56
CA LEU A 170 7.54 5.61 -16.99
C LEU A 170 7.68 6.33 -15.65
N ASN A 171 6.89 7.40 -15.46
CA ASN A 171 6.84 8.12 -14.21
C ASN A 171 6.05 7.32 -13.16
N ILE A 172 6.57 7.26 -11.95
CA ILE A 172 5.87 6.68 -10.82
C ILE A 172 5.08 7.77 -10.11
N LYS A 173 3.79 7.55 -9.95
CA LYS A 173 2.86 8.46 -9.29
C LYS A 173 2.65 7.99 -7.86
N TYR A 174 2.46 8.94 -6.98
CA TYR A 174 2.23 8.65 -5.57
C TYR A 174 1.25 9.64 -4.96
N GLN A 175 0.34 9.13 -4.12
CA GLN A 175 -0.48 9.97 -3.25
C GLN A 175 -0.79 9.26 -1.94
N LYS A 176 -0.93 10.04 -0.89
CA LYS A 176 -1.39 9.56 0.40
C LYS A 176 -2.49 10.46 0.95
N PHE A 177 -3.46 9.83 1.55
CA PHE A 177 -4.63 10.51 2.11
C PHE A 177 -5.10 9.80 3.38
N ARG A 178 -5.91 10.48 4.18
CA ARG A 178 -6.53 9.90 5.36
C ARG A 178 -7.91 9.35 5.05
N LEU A 179 -8.27 8.29 5.74
CA LEU A 179 -9.62 7.72 5.67
C LEU A 179 -10.31 7.87 7.03
N PRO A 180 -11.13 8.93 7.24
CA PRO A 180 -11.94 9.06 8.44
C PRO A 180 -13.04 7.99 8.49
N HIS A 181 -13.51 7.66 9.70
CA HIS A 181 -14.63 6.74 9.87
C HIS A 181 -15.95 7.33 9.35
N ALA A 182 -16.10 8.63 9.42
CA ALA A 182 -17.28 9.33 8.94
C ALA A 182 -16.93 10.57 8.12
#